data_89e45fdb781bcff13972b02351aa534d
#
_entry.id   89e45fdb781bcff13972b02351aa534d
#
_cell.length_a   1.000
_cell.length_b   1.000
_cell.length_c   1.000
_cell.angle_alpha   90.00
_cell.angle_beta   90.00
_cell.angle_gamma   90.00
#
_symmetry.space_group_name_H-M   'P 1'
#
loop_
_entity.id
_entity.type
_entity.pdbx_description
1 polymer ?
#
loop_
_entity_poly.entity_id
_entity_poly.type
_entity_poly.pdbx_seq_one_letter_code
_entity_poly.pdbx_strand_id
1 'polypeptide(L)'
;MKRIIALVRPVLRDDVISALHQVKDFPGACMSEIKGVRRGIHQSNEEHREPLALDFLNYIRFEIICCDASVPILVETIRDSAYTGKPGDGKIFVSPIESALRISKGQTDEEAL
;
A
#
# COMPACT_ATOMS: atom_id res chain seq x y z
N MET A 1 -13.39 9.83 -6.51
CA MET A 1 -12.98 8.65 -5.72
C MET A 1 -11.64 8.14 -6.18
N LYS A 2 -10.82 7.74 -5.24
CA LYS A 2 -9.48 7.19 -5.51
C LYS A 2 -9.26 5.90 -4.75
N ARG A 3 -8.37 5.10 -5.30
CA ARG A 3 -7.85 3.91 -4.64
C ARG A 3 -6.38 4.15 -4.29
N ILE A 4 -6.05 3.96 -3.03
CA ILE A 4 -4.68 4.00 -2.55
C ILE A 4 -4.24 2.56 -2.29
N ILE A 5 -3.14 2.16 -2.90
CA ILE A 5 -2.47 0.90 -2.60
C ILE A 5 -1.12 1.25 -1.99
N ALA A 6 -0.86 0.73 -0.80
CA ALA A 6 0.42 0.93 -0.14
C ALA A 6 1.05 -0.42 0.19
N LEU A 7 2.28 -0.59 -0.25
CA LEU A 7 3.11 -1.75 0.08
C LEU A 7 4.09 -1.31 1.16
N VAL A 8 3.96 -1.88 2.35
CA VAL A 8 4.79 -1.51 3.50
C VAL A 8 5.49 -2.72 4.09
N ARG A 9 6.52 -2.48 4.90
CA ARG A 9 7.20 -3.55 5.63
C ARG A 9 6.25 -4.22 6.62
N PRO A 10 6.25 -5.55 6.73
CA PRO A 10 5.38 -6.25 7.69
C PRO A 10 5.57 -5.79 9.13
N VAL A 11 6.80 -5.45 9.52
CA VAL A 11 7.11 -5.00 10.89
C VAL A 11 6.44 -3.66 11.23
N LEU A 12 6.08 -2.87 10.23
CA LEU A 12 5.42 -1.57 10.42
C LEU A 12 3.90 -1.62 10.24
N ARG A 13 3.33 -2.80 10.02
CA ARG A 13 1.88 -2.98 9.84
C ARG A 13 1.07 -2.29 10.93
N ASP A 14 1.38 -2.56 12.19
CA ASP A 14 0.60 -2.04 13.32
C ASP A 14 0.80 -0.54 13.49
N ASP A 15 2.00 -0.03 13.21
CA ASP A 15 2.27 1.42 13.24
C ASP A 15 1.43 2.16 12.18
N VAL A 16 1.33 1.59 10.98
CA VAL A 16 0.51 2.17 9.91
C VAL A 16 -0.97 2.13 10.27
N ILE A 17 -1.46 1.01 10.78
CA ILE A 17 -2.86 0.88 11.22
C ILE A 17 -3.17 1.91 12.30
N SER A 18 -2.33 2.04 13.31
CA SER A 18 -2.52 3.00 14.39
C SER A 18 -2.55 4.45 13.88
N ALA A 19 -1.64 4.78 12.97
CA ALA A 19 -1.60 6.11 12.38
C ALA A 19 -2.85 6.42 11.55
N LEU A 20 -3.32 5.46 10.74
CA LEU A 20 -4.53 5.62 9.94
C LEU A 20 -5.78 5.84 10.81
N HIS A 21 -5.87 5.15 11.95
CA HIS A 21 -7.00 5.33 12.88
C HIS A 21 -7.07 6.72 13.49
N GLN A 22 -5.97 7.48 13.51
CA GLN A 22 -5.95 8.86 13.98
C GLN A 22 -6.42 9.86 12.93
N VAL A 23 -6.52 9.45 11.68
CA VAL A 23 -7.01 10.33 10.61
C VAL A 23 -8.52 10.50 10.75
N LYS A 24 -8.96 11.76 10.79
CA LYS A 24 -10.39 12.09 10.83
C LYS A 24 -11.08 11.54 9.59
N ASP A 25 -12.24 10.91 9.79
CA ASP A 25 -13.05 10.33 8.73
C ASP A 25 -12.33 9.22 7.94
N PHE A 26 -11.44 8.49 8.61
CA PHE A 26 -10.77 7.35 8.00
C PHE A 26 -11.80 6.32 7.50
N PRO A 27 -11.84 6.02 6.19
CA PRO A 27 -12.91 5.18 5.64
C PRO A 27 -12.72 3.69 5.89
N GLY A 28 -11.61 3.29 6.49
CA GLY A 28 -11.23 1.89 6.61
C GLY A 28 -10.27 1.46 5.52
N ALA A 29 -9.67 0.30 5.70
CA ALA A 29 -8.72 -0.29 4.76
C ALA A 29 -8.87 -1.80 4.72
N CYS A 30 -8.61 -2.38 3.56
CA CYS A 30 -8.35 -3.81 3.44
C CYS A 30 -6.85 -4.04 3.53
N MET A 31 -6.47 -5.21 4.01
CA MET A 31 -5.07 -5.55 4.19
C MET A 31 -4.83 -7.00 3.76
N SER A 32 -3.73 -7.24 3.09
CA SER A 32 -3.27 -8.58 2.72
C SER A 32 -1.76 -8.68 2.82
N GLU A 33 -1.28 -9.90 3.04
CA GLU A 33 0.13 -10.22 2.97
C GLU A 33 0.47 -10.62 1.54
N ILE A 34 1.54 -10.05 0.99
CA ILE A 34 1.98 -10.37 -0.37
C ILE A 34 3.47 -10.66 -0.40
N LYS A 35 3.89 -11.42 -1.41
CA LYS A 35 5.29 -11.59 -1.76
C LYS A 35 5.60 -10.79 -3.01
N GLY A 36 6.59 -9.89 -2.90
CA GLY A 36 7.19 -9.25 -4.04
C GLY A 36 8.37 -10.07 -4.55
N VAL A 37 8.62 -9.97 -5.82
CA VAL A 37 9.79 -10.56 -6.45
C VAL A 37 10.54 -9.44 -7.15
N ARG A 38 11.82 -9.31 -6.85
CA ARG A 38 12.67 -8.36 -7.57
C ARG A 38 13.95 -9.04 -8.02
N ARG A 39 14.60 -8.45 -9.00
CA ARG A 39 15.92 -8.90 -9.40
C ARG A 39 16.89 -8.67 -8.24
N GLY A 40 17.58 -9.72 -7.80
CA GLY A 40 18.56 -9.62 -6.73
C GLY A 40 19.68 -8.64 -7.06
N ILE A 41 20.14 -7.91 -6.02
CA ILE A 41 21.22 -6.93 -6.13
C ILE A 41 22.59 -7.61 -6.22
N HIS A 42 22.66 -8.92 -6.07
CA HIS A 42 23.91 -9.66 -6.21
C HIS A 42 24.40 -9.55 -7.64
N GLN A 43 25.28 -8.59 -7.87
CA GLN A 43 26.06 -8.56 -9.06
C GLN A 43 26.91 -9.82 -9.07
N SER A 44 26.43 -10.81 -9.77
CA SER A 44 27.30 -11.87 -10.23
C SER A 44 28.42 -11.23 -11.05
N ASN A 45 29.64 -11.49 -10.68
CA ASN A 45 30.72 -11.40 -11.63
C ASN A 45 30.30 -12.16 -12.89
N GLU A 46 30.56 -11.61 -14.06
CA GLU A 46 30.12 -12.17 -15.35
C GLU A 46 30.49 -13.66 -15.53
N GLU A 47 31.39 -14.19 -14.72
CA GLU A 47 31.85 -15.56 -14.73
C GLU A 47 30.93 -16.53 -13.98
N HIS A 48 30.03 -16.03 -13.13
CA HIS A 48 29.07 -16.84 -12.37
C HIS A 48 27.66 -16.38 -12.64
N ARG A 49 27.19 -16.64 -13.84
CA ARG A 49 25.77 -16.50 -14.17
C ARG A 49 25.00 -17.65 -13.51
N GLU A 50 24.75 -17.51 -12.23
CA GLU A 50 23.67 -18.26 -11.65
C GLU A 50 22.34 -17.76 -12.26
N PRO A 51 21.44 -18.71 -12.64
CA PRO A 51 20.17 -18.31 -13.22
C PRO A 51 19.40 -17.47 -12.20
N LEU A 52 19.22 -16.16 -12.52
CA LEU A 52 18.30 -15.24 -11.88
C LEU A 52 18.20 -15.43 -10.36
N ALA A 53 19.13 -14.79 -9.61
CA ALA A 53 18.92 -14.60 -8.19
C ALA A 53 17.69 -13.70 -8.02
N LEU A 54 16.55 -14.30 -7.66
CA LEU A 54 15.32 -13.58 -7.34
C LEU A 54 15.27 -13.42 -5.84
N ASP A 55 15.18 -12.17 -5.38
CA ASP A 55 14.87 -11.87 -3.99
C ASP A 55 13.37 -11.85 -3.80
N PHE A 56 12.92 -12.59 -2.81
CA PHE A 56 11.53 -12.55 -2.37
C PHE A 56 11.42 -11.59 -1.19
N LEU A 57 10.51 -10.64 -1.32
CA LEU A 57 10.23 -9.65 -0.27
C LEU A 57 8.80 -9.83 0.20
N ASN A 58 8.63 -9.84 1.51
CA ASN A 58 7.31 -9.83 2.11
C ASN A 58 6.86 -8.39 2.33
N TYR A 59 5.61 -8.10 1.96
CA TYR A 59 4.96 -6.82 2.18
C TYR A 59 3.59 -7.01 2.78
N ILE A 60 3.13 -5.99 3.50
CA ILE A 60 1.72 -5.80 3.78
C ILE A 60 1.18 -4.85 2.72
N ARG A 61 0.10 -5.25 2.06
CA ARG A 61 -0.61 -4.44 1.09
C ARG A 61 -1.85 -3.88 1.73
N PHE A 62 -1.89 -2.56 1.88
CA PHE A 62 -3.10 -1.83 2.27
C PHE A 62 -3.82 -1.34 1.03
N GLU A 63 -5.14 -1.41 1.06
CA GLU A 63 -5.99 -0.84 0.03
C GLU A 63 -7.07 0.02 0.68
N ILE A 64 -7.12 1.29 0.28
CA ILE A 64 -8.05 2.28 0.80
C ILE A 64 -8.80 2.89 -0.38
N ILE A 65 -10.13 2.88 -0.31
CA ILE A 65 -10.98 3.61 -1.24
C ILE A 65 -11.50 4.83 -0.51
N CYS A 66 -11.28 6.01 -1.08
CA CYS A 66 -11.62 7.27 -0.42
C CYS A 66 -12.06 8.33 -1.42
N CYS A 67 -12.60 9.43 -0.91
CA CYS A 67 -12.85 10.61 -1.73
C CYS A 67 -11.53 11.30 -2.09
N ASP A 68 -11.54 12.07 -3.17
CA ASP A 68 -10.33 12.74 -3.66
C ASP A 68 -9.67 13.63 -2.60
N ALA A 69 -10.48 14.33 -1.80
CA ALA A 69 -9.99 15.25 -0.78
C ALA A 69 -9.19 14.56 0.32
N SER A 70 -9.44 13.26 0.57
CA SER A 70 -8.75 12.51 1.63
C SER A 70 -7.39 11.95 1.21
N VAL A 71 -7.09 11.93 -0.09
CA VAL A 71 -5.85 11.33 -0.60
C VAL A 71 -4.60 11.93 0.02
N PRO A 72 -4.40 13.26 0.06
CA PRO A 72 -3.15 13.82 0.58
C PRO A 72 -2.87 13.41 2.02
N ILE A 73 -3.85 13.49 2.91
CA ILE A 73 -3.64 13.15 4.32
C ILE A 73 -3.39 11.66 4.52
N LEU A 74 -4.08 10.81 3.79
CA LEU A 74 -3.91 9.36 3.90
C LEU A 74 -2.54 8.93 3.36
N VAL A 75 -2.12 9.46 2.22
CA VAL A 75 -0.81 9.16 1.64
C VAL A 75 0.32 9.63 2.57
N GLU A 76 0.23 10.85 3.08
CA GLU A 76 1.22 11.38 4.02
C GLU A 76 1.30 10.55 5.30
N THR A 77 0.14 10.16 5.85
CA THR A 77 0.07 9.35 7.06
C THR A 77 0.74 7.99 6.87
N ILE A 78 0.49 7.32 5.75
CA ILE A 78 1.12 6.05 5.43
C ILE A 78 2.63 6.24 5.25
N ARG A 79 3.03 7.25 4.49
CA ARG A 79 4.45 7.52 4.24
C ARG A 79 5.20 7.75 5.54
N ASP A 80 4.68 8.59 6.41
CA ASP A 80 5.35 8.95 7.67
C ASP A 80 5.45 7.75 8.62
N SER A 81 4.39 6.94 8.71
CA SER A 81 4.36 5.78 9.59
C SER A 81 5.14 4.57 9.07
N ALA A 82 5.32 4.47 7.75
CA ALA A 82 6.05 3.37 7.10
C ALA A 82 7.50 3.70 6.77
N TYR A 83 7.92 4.93 6.95
CA TYR A 83 9.27 5.39 6.60
C TYR A 83 10.30 4.89 7.60
N THR A 84 11.38 4.27 7.12
CA THR A 84 12.56 3.92 7.91
C THR A 84 13.83 4.61 7.40
N GLY A 85 13.82 5.09 6.16
CA GLY A 85 14.98 5.64 5.49
C GLY A 85 15.90 4.60 4.87
N LYS A 86 15.53 3.32 4.98
CA LYS A 86 16.30 2.21 4.40
C LYS A 86 15.69 1.77 3.07
N PRO A 87 16.49 1.23 2.14
CA PRO A 87 15.95 0.61 0.93
C PRO A 87 14.92 -0.47 1.25
N GLY A 88 13.83 -0.51 0.51
CA GLY A 88 12.78 -1.50 0.70
C GLY A 88 11.62 -1.07 1.58
N ASP A 89 11.48 0.23 1.86
CA ASP A 89 10.33 0.77 2.62
C ASP A 89 9.00 0.57 1.92
N GLY A 90 9.01 0.40 0.61
CA GLY A 90 7.80 0.14 -0.16
C GLY A 90 7.38 1.31 -1.03
N LYS A 91 6.14 1.25 -1.49
CA LYS A 91 5.60 2.22 -2.45
C LYS A 91 4.14 2.49 -2.17
N ILE A 92 3.68 3.66 -2.60
CA ILE A 92 2.27 4.04 -2.54
C ILE A 92 1.82 4.39 -3.95
N PHE A 93 0.69 3.82 -4.36
CA PHE A 93 0.07 4.07 -5.67
C PHE A 93 -1.31 4.65 -5.46
N VAL A 94 -1.67 5.61 -6.29
CA VAL A 94 -3.01 6.23 -6.28
C VAL A 94 -3.59 6.12 -7.67
N SER A 95 -4.82 5.64 -7.77
CA SER A 95 -5.52 5.50 -9.04
C SER A 95 -6.97 5.92 -8.93
N PRO A 96 -7.60 6.37 -10.04
CA PRO A 96 -9.02 6.70 -10.05
C PRO A 96 -9.90 5.46 -9.84
N ILE A 97 -11.05 5.67 -9.21
CA ILE A 97 -12.15 4.72 -9.15
C ILE A 97 -13.31 5.33 -9.95
N GLU A 98 -13.77 4.61 -10.97
CA GLU A 98 -14.83 5.10 -11.85
C GLU A 98 -16.19 5.08 -11.17
N SER A 99 -16.50 4.03 -10.43
CA SER A 99 -17.78 3.89 -9.76
C SER A 99 -17.67 3.00 -8.54
N ALA A 100 -18.58 3.19 -7.60
CA ALA A 100 -18.72 2.34 -6.43
C ALA A 100 -20.20 2.08 -6.18
N LEU A 101 -20.52 0.90 -5.65
CA LEU A 101 -21.87 0.51 -5.27
C LEU A 101 -21.79 -0.22 -3.94
N ARG A 102 -22.53 0.28 -2.96
CA ARG A 102 -22.69 -0.41 -1.68
C ARG A 102 -23.74 -1.51 -1.83
N ILE A 103 -23.34 -2.74 -1.65
CA ILE A 103 -24.20 -3.91 -1.90
C ILE A 103 -25.46 -3.89 -1.03
N SER A 104 -25.31 -3.52 0.26
CA SER A 104 -26.41 -3.64 1.21
C SER A 104 -27.57 -2.69 0.94
N LYS A 105 -27.29 -1.43 0.58
CA LYS A 105 -28.30 -0.37 0.43
C LYS A 105 -28.35 0.25 -0.95
N GLY A 106 -27.46 -0.15 -1.87
CA GLY A 106 -27.45 0.36 -3.22
C GLY A 106 -26.97 1.80 -3.40
N GLN A 107 -26.34 2.39 -2.37
CA GLN A 107 -25.73 3.72 -2.49
C GLN A 107 -24.62 3.68 -3.53
N THR A 108 -24.47 4.76 -4.27
CA THR A 108 -23.50 4.84 -5.37
C THR A 108 -22.43 5.89 -5.10
N ASP A 109 -21.26 5.66 -5.68
CA ASP A 109 -20.10 6.56 -5.68
C ASP A 109 -19.71 7.03 -4.28
N GLU A 110 -19.55 8.32 -4.01
CA GLU A 110 -19.10 8.80 -2.71
C GLU A 110 -20.01 8.39 -1.55
N GLU A 111 -21.31 8.25 -1.79
CA GLU A 111 -22.25 7.78 -0.78
C GLU A 111 -22.07 6.29 -0.44
N ALA A 112 -21.39 5.55 -1.32
CA ALA A 112 -21.06 4.14 -1.10
C ALA A 112 -19.84 3.91 -0.21
N LEU A 113 -19.05 4.95 -0.01
CA LEU A 113 -17.80 4.86 0.75
C LEU A 113 -17.99 4.86 2.27
#